data_27c8ddd03b053c58996174e009a9a25a
#
_entry.id   27c8ddd03b053c58996174e009a9a25a
#
_cell.length_a   1.000
_cell.length_b   1.000
_cell.length_c   1.000
_cell.angle_alpha   90.00
_cell.angle_beta   90.00
_cell.angle_gamma   90.00
#
_symmetry.space_group_name_H-M   'P 1'
#
loop_
_entity.id
_entity.type
_entity.pdbx_description
1 polymer ?
#
loop_
_entity_poly.entity_id
_entity_poly.type
_entity_poly.pdbx_seq_one_letter_code
_entity_poly.pdbx_strand_id
1 'polypeptide(L)'
;MIMSKKKNSNGSTTSKKIQTIIDNDPAKNNIICWCKADNLKCIDESSNNPKFSWAILVGGEVMIYKLPHLPDRIYIQSQIAISPEHQTLIEAKLDMKNNLMLNLTTNATNLDIGMNFQIVEEKLKGVNLSKVHFADTISKADLLRNFLRVQQVHQTILNQLRSTLGLEFQQSKAQTTQPDASDVGIG
;
A
#
# COMPACT_ATOMS: atom_id res chain seq x y z
N MET A 1 3.73 -14.32 59.94
CA MET A 1 3.91 -15.15 58.75
C MET A 1 3.48 -14.31 57.54
N ILE A 2 4.43 -13.64 56.89
CA ILE A 2 4.18 -12.67 55.80
C ILE A 2 4.58 -13.32 54.50
N MET A 3 3.61 -13.65 53.63
CA MET A 3 3.86 -14.19 52.30
C MET A 3 4.12 -13.04 51.33
N SER A 4 5.34 -12.97 50.83
CA SER A 4 5.78 -12.05 49.79
C SER A 4 5.34 -12.57 48.41
N LYS A 5 4.52 -11.78 47.68
CA LYS A 5 4.14 -12.06 46.27
C LYS A 5 5.28 -11.62 45.35
N LYS A 6 5.94 -12.55 44.68
CA LYS A 6 6.84 -12.30 43.54
C LYS A 6 6.02 -11.82 42.33
N LYS A 7 6.23 -10.59 41.92
CA LYS A 7 5.75 -10.08 40.63
C LYS A 7 6.65 -10.62 39.50
N ASN A 8 6.10 -11.42 38.61
CA ASN A 8 6.74 -11.81 37.34
C ASN A 8 6.74 -10.62 36.38
N SER A 9 7.91 -10.07 36.10
CA SER A 9 8.16 -8.96 35.16
C SER A 9 8.81 -9.47 33.86
N ASN A 10 8.23 -10.45 33.17
CA ASN A 10 8.84 -11.03 31.95
C ASN A 10 8.19 -10.59 30.63
N GLY A 11 7.30 -9.57 30.61
CA GLY A 11 6.60 -9.14 29.39
C GLY A 11 7.23 -8.00 28.59
N SER A 12 8.23 -7.30 29.16
CA SER A 12 8.68 -6.01 28.58
C SER A 12 9.92 -6.09 27.66
N THR A 13 10.69 -7.14 27.72
CA THR A 13 12.00 -7.19 27.03
C THR A 13 11.89 -7.56 25.56
N THR A 14 10.93 -8.41 25.21
CA THR A 14 10.75 -8.88 23.82
C THR A 14 10.18 -7.79 22.90
N SER A 15 9.21 -7.03 23.41
CA SER A 15 8.60 -5.92 22.64
C SER A 15 9.61 -4.80 22.35
N LYS A 16 10.45 -4.43 23.33
CA LYS A 16 11.50 -3.41 23.14
C LYS A 16 12.59 -3.87 22.16
N LYS A 17 12.94 -5.16 22.15
CA LYS A 17 13.96 -5.72 21.25
C LYS A 17 13.48 -5.78 19.80
N ILE A 18 12.19 -6.08 19.58
CA ILE A 18 11.57 -6.05 18.26
C ILE A 18 11.49 -4.61 17.75
N GLN A 19 11.06 -3.65 18.57
CA GLN A 19 10.99 -2.23 18.19
C GLN A 19 12.35 -1.68 17.80
N THR A 20 13.43 -2.02 18.53
CA THR A 20 14.79 -1.57 18.23
C THR A 20 15.32 -2.17 16.91
N ILE A 21 14.89 -3.37 16.53
CA ILE A 21 15.25 -4.00 15.25
C ILE A 21 14.55 -3.32 14.09
N ILE A 22 13.28 -2.94 14.26
CA ILE A 22 12.48 -2.26 13.23
C ILE A 22 13.03 -0.85 12.96
N ASP A 23 13.45 -0.12 14.00
CA ASP A 23 13.99 1.24 13.88
C ASP A 23 15.38 1.29 13.22
N ASN A 24 16.08 0.15 13.12
CA ASN A 24 17.42 0.07 12.54
C ASN A 24 17.45 -0.60 11.14
N ASP A 25 16.32 -0.76 10.45
CA ASP A 25 16.32 -1.28 9.08
C ASP A 25 16.98 -0.28 8.12
N PRO A 26 18.15 -0.60 7.52
CA PRO A 26 18.87 0.33 6.65
C PRO A 26 18.05 0.75 5.42
N ALA A 27 17.22 -0.16 4.88
CA ALA A 27 16.38 0.14 3.73
C ALA A 27 15.30 1.19 4.08
N LYS A 28 14.65 1.07 5.25
CA LYS A 28 13.70 2.07 5.76
C LYS A 28 14.34 3.45 5.86
N ASN A 29 15.52 3.51 6.51
CA ASN A 29 16.23 4.77 6.72
C ASN A 29 16.66 5.43 5.41
N ASN A 30 17.18 4.63 4.46
CA ASN A 30 17.54 5.11 3.13
C ASN A 30 16.31 5.68 2.40
N ILE A 31 15.18 4.98 2.41
CA ILE A 31 13.96 5.43 1.74
C ILE A 31 13.46 6.76 2.32
N ILE A 32 13.44 6.90 3.66
CA ILE A 32 13.05 8.16 4.31
C ILE A 32 14.01 9.29 3.90
N CYS A 33 15.32 9.05 3.89
CA CYS A 33 16.32 10.05 3.47
C CYS A 33 16.13 10.44 1.99
N TRP A 34 15.89 9.48 1.10
CA TRP A 34 15.68 9.74 -0.32
C TRP A 34 14.42 10.54 -0.59
N CYS A 35 13.31 10.20 0.07
CA CYS A 35 12.06 10.94 -0.04
C CYS A 35 12.22 12.38 0.45
N LYS A 36 12.89 12.58 1.59
CA LYS A 36 13.16 13.92 2.14
C LYS A 36 14.05 14.75 1.20
N ALA A 37 15.07 14.14 0.60
CA ALA A 37 15.96 14.82 -0.35
C ALA A 37 15.23 15.33 -1.60
N ASP A 38 14.14 14.66 -2.00
CA ASP A 38 13.30 15.06 -3.13
C ASP A 38 12.01 15.80 -2.70
N ASN A 39 11.98 16.33 -1.46
CA ASN A 39 10.85 17.07 -0.88
C ASN A 39 9.51 16.30 -0.87
N LEU A 40 9.56 14.97 -0.85
CA LEU A 40 8.37 14.13 -0.72
C LEU A 40 7.95 14.06 0.76
N LYS A 41 6.68 14.34 1.02
CA LYS A 41 6.11 14.18 2.36
C LYS A 41 6.05 12.70 2.72
N CYS A 42 6.70 12.32 3.82
CA CYS A 42 6.71 10.96 4.35
C CYS A 42 6.13 10.92 5.75
N ILE A 43 5.28 9.93 6.01
CA ILE A 43 4.70 9.64 7.32
C ILE A 43 5.06 8.20 7.65
N ASP A 44 5.66 7.98 8.82
CA ASP A 44 5.97 6.63 9.32
C ASP A 44 4.69 6.03 9.93
N GLU A 45 4.19 4.98 9.29
CA GLU A 45 2.99 4.24 9.69
C GLU A 45 3.32 2.90 10.39
N SER A 46 4.59 2.64 10.67
CA SER A 46 5.07 1.35 11.21
C SER A 46 4.43 0.98 12.56
N SER A 47 4.16 1.96 13.42
CA SER A 47 3.53 1.73 14.72
C SER A 47 2.03 1.47 14.66
N ASN A 48 1.38 1.86 13.56
CA ASN A 48 -0.07 1.81 13.41
C ASN A 48 -0.56 0.46 12.90
N ASN A 49 0.34 -0.36 12.33
CA ASN A 49 -0.05 -1.64 11.74
C ASN A 49 1.00 -2.73 11.98
N PRO A 50 0.72 -3.69 12.90
CA PRO A 50 1.66 -4.78 13.24
C PRO A 50 1.87 -5.81 12.11
N LYS A 51 1.12 -5.73 11.01
CA LYS A 51 1.30 -6.60 9.84
C LYS A 51 2.59 -6.27 9.07
N PHE A 52 3.12 -5.06 9.23
CA PHE A 52 4.34 -4.63 8.56
C PHE A 52 5.54 -4.70 9.50
N SER A 53 6.72 -5.06 8.98
CA SER A 53 7.98 -4.79 9.67
C SER A 53 8.19 -3.30 9.82
N TRP A 54 7.88 -2.56 8.75
CA TRP A 54 7.77 -1.11 8.72
C TRP A 54 6.91 -0.67 7.52
N ALA A 55 6.33 0.53 7.61
CA ALA A 55 5.55 1.13 6.55
C ALA A 55 5.73 2.66 6.54
N ILE A 56 5.82 3.24 5.35
CA ILE A 56 5.99 4.67 5.10
C ILE A 56 4.94 5.10 4.08
N LEU A 57 4.09 6.05 4.44
CA LEU A 57 3.15 6.69 3.52
C LEU A 57 3.85 7.88 2.85
N VAL A 58 3.93 7.87 1.52
CA VAL A 58 4.61 8.88 0.71
C VAL A 58 3.59 9.62 -0.14
N GLY A 59 3.63 10.94 -0.09
CA GLY A 59 2.73 11.81 -0.86
C GLY A 59 1.24 11.69 -0.48
N GLY A 60 0.91 10.93 0.57
CA GLY A 60 -0.46 10.71 1.03
C GLY A 60 -1.23 9.62 0.26
N GLU A 61 -0.65 9.00 -0.77
CA GLU A 61 -1.34 8.06 -1.66
C GLU A 61 -0.60 6.72 -1.84
N VAL A 62 0.71 6.70 -1.69
CA VAL A 62 1.55 5.52 -1.94
C VAL A 62 2.19 5.05 -0.65
N MET A 63 1.98 3.80 -0.30
CA MET A 63 2.61 3.16 0.83
C MET A 63 3.83 2.37 0.37
N ILE A 64 4.98 2.56 1.02
CA ILE A 64 6.18 1.76 0.86
C ILE A 64 6.37 0.97 2.14
N TYR A 65 6.43 -0.36 2.04
CA TYR A 65 6.46 -1.20 3.23
C TYR A 65 7.24 -2.50 3.03
N LYS A 66 7.54 -3.15 4.15
CA LYS A 66 8.17 -4.46 4.23
C LYS A 66 7.35 -5.40 5.12
N LEU A 67 7.19 -6.64 4.68
CA LEU A 67 6.46 -7.66 5.42
C LEU A 67 7.40 -8.48 6.31
N PRO A 68 6.98 -8.89 7.54
CA PRO A 68 7.83 -9.67 8.44
C PRO A 68 8.25 -11.04 7.87
N HIS A 69 7.36 -11.67 7.10
CA HIS A 69 7.59 -13.00 6.52
C HIS A 69 8.29 -12.96 5.14
N LEU A 70 8.51 -11.77 4.57
CA LEU A 70 9.21 -11.53 3.31
C LEU A 70 10.26 -10.41 3.52
N PRO A 71 11.30 -10.68 4.34
CA PRO A 71 12.26 -9.66 4.79
C PRO A 71 13.18 -9.16 3.68
N ASP A 72 13.26 -9.89 2.58
CA ASP A 72 14.04 -9.57 1.37
C ASP A 72 13.30 -8.65 0.39
N ARG A 73 12.01 -8.33 0.63
CA ARG A 73 11.17 -7.60 -0.32
C ARG A 73 10.66 -6.28 0.23
N ILE A 74 10.64 -5.27 -0.62
CA ILE A 74 10.03 -3.96 -0.40
C ILE A 74 8.88 -3.82 -1.40
N TYR A 75 7.73 -3.42 -0.90
CA TYR A 75 6.52 -3.20 -1.67
C TYR A 75 6.26 -1.70 -1.81
N ILE A 76 5.94 -1.26 -3.01
CA ILE A 76 5.44 0.09 -3.32
C ILE A 76 4.01 -0.12 -3.77
N GLN A 77 3.04 0.35 -2.98
CA GLN A 77 1.63 0.06 -3.20
C GLN A 77 0.78 1.33 -3.13
N SER A 78 -0.24 1.37 -3.97
CA SER A 78 -1.34 2.34 -3.85
C SER A 78 -2.67 1.63 -3.94
N GLN A 79 -3.67 2.13 -3.21
CA GLN A 79 -5.01 1.59 -3.18
C GLN A 79 -6.03 2.66 -3.55
N ILE A 80 -6.96 2.30 -4.41
CA ILE A 80 -8.10 3.14 -4.80
C ILE A 80 -9.38 2.43 -4.32
N ALA A 81 -10.08 3.02 -3.37
CA ALA A 81 -11.38 2.54 -2.93
C ALA A 81 -12.48 3.14 -3.82
N ILE A 82 -13.47 2.34 -4.18
CA ILE A 82 -14.64 2.76 -4.96
C ILE A 82 -15.83 2.88 -4.01
N SER A 83 -16.43 4.07 -3.93
CA SER A 83 -17.56 4.29 -3.03
C SER A 83 -18.79 3.44 -3.41
N PRO A 84 -19.68 3.10 -2.46
CA PRO A 84 -20.87 2.29 -2.73
C PRO A 84 -21.76 2.83 -3.87
N GLU A 85 -21.89 4.16 -3.99
CA GLU A 85 -22.63 4.79 -5.06
C GLU A 85 -21.99 4.50 -6.43
N HIS A 86 -20.65 4.64 -6.51
CA HIS A 86 -19.91 4.37 -7.75
C HIS A 86 -19.92 2.89 -8.12
N GLN A 87 -19.86 1.98 -7.12
CA GLN A 87 -20.02 0.54 -7.35
C GLN A 87 -21.35 0.25 -8.02
N THR A 88 -22.45 0.83 -7.53
CA THR A 88 -23.78 0.66 -8.10
C THR A 88 -23.84 1.11 -9.56
N LEU A 89 -23.22 2.24 -9.90
CA LEU A 89 -23.17 2.76 -11.28
C LEU A 89 -22.36 1.87 -12.21
N ILE A 90 -21.22 1.32 -11.72
CA ILE A 90 -20.37 0.40 -12.48
C ILE A 90 -21.10 -0.91 -12.75
N GLU A 91 -21.77 -1.48 -11.74
CA GLU A 91 -22.48 -2.76 -11.86
C GLU A 91 -23.75 -2.65 -12.73
N ALA A 92 -24.38 -1.48 -12.81
CA ALA A 92 -25.56 -1.26 -13.66
C ALA A 92 -25.23 -1.40 -15.16
N LYS A 93 -23.94 -1.36 -15.56
CA LYS A 93 -23.49 -1.39 -16.96
C LYS A 93 -22.33 -2.35 -17.11
N LEU A 94 -22.63 -3.65 -17.29
CA LEU A 94 -21.61 -4.72 -17.36
C LEU A 94 -20.55 -4.48 -18.44
N ASP A 95 -20.95 -4.03 -19.64
CA ASP A 95 -20.00 -3.72 -20.72
C ASP A 95 -19.05 -2.59 -20.33
N MET A 96 -19.55 -1.59 -19.61
CA MET A 96 -18.73 -0.50 -19.10
C MET A 96 -17.72 -1.00 -18.05
N LYS A 97 -18.14 -1.90 -17.16
CA LYS A 97 -17.27 -2.53 -16.16
C LYS A 97 -16.13 -3.28 -16.82
N ASN A 98 -16.45 -4.16 -17.79
CA ASN A 98 -15.45 -4.97 -18.48
C ASN A 98 -14.45 -4.11 -19.27
N ASN A 99 -14.93 -3.12 -20.01
CA ASN A 99 -14.09 -2.19 -20.76
C ASN A 99 -13.19 -1.35 -19.82
N LEU A 100 -13.74 -0.90 -18.68
CA LEU A 100 -12.98 -0.18 -17.66
C LEU A 100 -11.85 -1.06 -17.13
N MET A 101 -12.15 -2.27 -16.69
CA MET A 101 -11.15 -3.20 -16.14
C MET A 101 -10.06 -3.52 -17.16
N LEU A 102 -10.42 -3.76 -18.42
CA LEU A 102 -9.45 -4.02 -19.48
C LEU A 102 -8.52 -2.82 -19.72
N ASN A 103 -9.06 -1.61 -19.84
CA ASN A 103 -8.28 -0.40 -20.05
C ASN A 103 -7.34 -0.12 -18.88
N LEU A 104 -7.82 -0.30 -17.63
CA LEU A 104 -7.00 -0.13 -16.44
C LEU A 104 -5.85 -1.14 -16.42
N THR A 105 -6.13 -2.42 -16.72
CA THR A 105 -5.11 -3.48 -16.79
C THR A 105 -4.04 -3.15 -17.83
N THR A 106 -4.44 -2.74 -19.02
CA THR A 106 -3.52 -2.37 -20.10
C THR A 106 -2.59 -1.23 -19.68
N ASN A 107 -3.14 -0.19 -19.05
CA ASN A 107 -2.35 0.95 -18.58
C ASN A 107 -1.33 0.56 -17.50
N ALA A 108 -1.73 -0.27 -16.54
CA ALA A 108 -0.83 -0.74 -15.48
C ALA A 108 0.29 -1.62 -16.07
N THR A 109 -0.05 -2.56 -16.97
CA THR A 109 0.89 -3.46 -17.62
C THR A 109 1.93 -2.69 -18.45
N ASN A 110 1.53 -1.66 -19.19
CA ASN A 110 2.45 -0.82 -19.97
C ASN A 110 3.50 -0.09 -19.11
N LEU A 111 3.21 0.14 -17.83
CA LEU A 111 4.13 0.75 -16.87
C LEU A 111 4.82 -0.27 -15.96
N ASP A 112 4.63 -1.56 -16.21
CA ASP A 112 5.18 -2.66 -15.40
C ASP A 112 4.76 -2.55 -13.92
N ILE A 113 3.48 -2.23 -13.70
CA ILE A 113 2.84 -2.17 -12.37
C ILE A 113 1.85 -3.33 -12.25
N GLY A 114 2.01 -4.12 -11.20
CA GLY A 114 1.04 -5.14 -10.83
C GLY A 114 -0.27 -4.49 -10.40
N MET A 115 -1.40 -5.04 -10.88
CA MET A 115 -2.71 -4.54 -10.54
C MET A 115 -3.64 -5.70 -10.15
N ASN A 116 -4.40 -5.49 -9.07
CA ASN A 116 -5.41 -6.42 -8.62
C ASN A 116 -6.72 -5.68 -8.33
N PHE A 117 -7.84 -6.22 -8.83
CA PHE A 117 -9.19 -5.72 -8.56
C PHE A 117 -9.73 -6.35 -7.29
N GLN A 118 -10.18 -5.53 -6.37
CA GLN A 118 -10.90 -5.98 -5.18
C GLN A 118 -12.38 -6.20 -5.54
N ILE A 119 -12.75 -7.44 -5.77
CA ILE A 119 -14.13 -7.83 -6.07
C ILE A 119 -14.68 -8.57 -4.84
N VAL A 120 -15.74 -8.04 -4.24
CA VAL A 120 -16.44 -8.64 -3.11
C VAL A 120 -17.91 -8.67 -3.45
N GLU A 121 -18.55 -9.85 -3.32
CA GLU A 121 -19.96 -10.03 -3.69
C GLU A 121 -20.25 -9.55 -5.13
N GLU A 122 -19.37 -9.93 -6.07
CA GLU A 122 -19.41 -9.54 -7.50
C GLU A 122 -19.25 -8.04 -7.78
N LYS A 123 -19.13 -7.20 -6.75
CA LYS A 123 -18.96 -5.75 -6.88
C LYS A 123 -17.50 -5.34 -6.85
N LEU A 124 -17.12 -4.44 -7.74
CA LEU A 124 -15.80 -3.84 -7.76
C LEU A 124 -15.66 -2.83 -6.61
N LYS A 125 -14.98 -3.24 -5.54
CA LYS A 125 -14.75 -2.44 -4.32
C LYS A 125 -13.56 -1.51 -4.42
N GLY A 126 -12.57 -1.87 -5.24
CA GLY A 126 -11.35 -1.09 -5.36
C GLY A 126 -10.34 -1.67 -6.32
N VAL A 127 -9.20 -0.99 -6.40
CA VAL A 127 -8.06 -1.38 -7.21
C VAL A 127 -6.80 -1.25 -6.37
N ASN A 128 -6.00 -2.31 -6.30
CA ASN A 128 -4.67 -2.30 -5.71
C ASN A 128 -3.62 -2.24 -6.81
N LEU A 129 -2.66 -1.34 -6.66
CA LEU A 129 -1.49 -1.20 -7.52
C LEU A 129 -0.26 -1.58 -6.71
N SER A 130 0.64 -2.36 -7.28
CA SER A 130 1.83 -2.78 -6.56
C SER A 130 3.06 -2.92 -7.45
N LYS A 131 4.22 -2.63 -6.88
CA LYS A 131 5.54 -2.95 -7.43
C LYS A 131 6.39 -3.53 -6.31
N VAL A 132 7.12 -4.61 -6.61
CA VAL A 132 7.98 -5.30 -5.65
C VAL A 132 9.43 -5.12 -6.04
N HIS A 133 10.30 -4.87 -5.05
CA HIS A 133 11.74 -4.80 -5.18
C HIS A 133 12.43 -5.66 -4.14
N PHE A 134 13.64 -6.12 -4.45
CA PHE A 134 14.51 -6.71 -3.43
C PHE A 134 15.16 -5.62 -2.59
N ALA A 135 15.17 -5.83 -1.27
CA ALA A 135 15.62 -4.82 -0.30
C ALA A 135 17.12 -4.50 -0.38
N ASP A 136 17.93 -5.48 -0.81
CA ASP A 136 19.39 -5.39 -0.94
C ASP A 136 19.83 -4.70 -2.24
N THR A 137 18.98 -4.66 -3.27
CA THR A 137 19.33 -4.13 -4.59
C THR A 137 18.63 -2.82 -4.94
N ILE A 138 17.70 -2.35 -4.10
CA ILE A 138 16.95 -1.14 -4.41
C ILE A 138 17.83 0.10 -4.36
N SER A 139 17.91 0.81 -5.48
CA SER A 139 18.57 2.12 -5.56
C SER A 139 17.57 3.27 -5.36
N LYS A 140 18.09 4.48 -5.02
CA LYS A 140 17.27 5.70 -4.99
C LYS A 140 16.53 5.92 -6.31
N ALA A 141 17.24 5.75 -7.43
CA ALA A 141 16.68 5.98 -8.77
C ALA A 141 15.54 4.99 -9.08
N ASP A 142 15.70 3.72 -8.70
CA ASP A 142 14.67 2.70 -8.92
C ASP A 142 13.45 2.92 -8.03
N LEU A 143 13.67 3.26 -6.75
CA LEU A 143 12.58 3.60 -5.84
C LEU A 143 11.74 4.75 -6.38
N LEU A 144 12.37 5.87 -6.71
CA LEU A 144 11.67 7.07 -7.17
C LEU A 144 10.97 6.84 -8.52
N ARG A 145 11.62 6.14 -9.46
CA ARG A 145 11.02 5.77 -10.73
C ARG A 145 9.74 4.97 -10.54
N ASN A 146 9.78 3.96 -9.69
CA ASN A 146 8.64 3.08 -9.47
C ASN A 146 7.57 3.72 -8.60
N PHE A 147 7.94 4.57 -7.64
CA PHE A 147 6.99 5.43 -6.93
C PHE A 147 6.21 6.31 -7.91
N LEU A 148 6.89 7.02 -8.81
CA LEU A 148 6.26 7.87 -9.81
C LEU A 148 5.36 7.08 -10.77
N ARG A 149 5.78 5.87 -11.19
CA ARG A 149 4.96 4.99 -12.04
C ARG A 149 3.68 4.55 -11.32
N VAL A 150 3.77 4.11 -10.07
CA VAL A 150 2.60 3.74 -9.26
C VAL A 150 1.67 4.94 -9.11
N GLN A 151 2.20 6.13 -8.82
CA GLN A 151 1.43 7.36 -8.71
C GLN A 151 0.78 7.75 -10.04
N GLN A 152 1.49 7.63 -11.16
CA GLN A 152 0.95 7.90 -12.49
C GLN A 152 -0.23 6.97 -12.82
N VAL A 153 -0.09 5.66 -12.59
CA VAL A 153 -1.20 4.70 -12.79
C VAL A 153 -2.37 5.03 -11.88
N HIS A 154 -2.11 5.34 -10.60
CA HIS A 154 -3.14 5.75 -9.66
C HIS A 154 -3.96 6.94 -10.19
N GLN A 155 -3.30 8.01 -10.60
CA GLN A 155 -3.97 9.20 -11.15
C GLN A 155 -4.70 8.91 -12.46
N THR A 156 -4.14 8.06 -13.32
CA THR A 156 -4.80 7.62 -14.56
C THR A 156 -6.10 6.88 -14.26
N ILE A 157 -6.10 5.97 -13.27
CA ILE A 157 -7.30 5.25 -12.84
C ILE A 157 -8.36 6.22 -12.31
N LEU A 158 -7.99 7.15 -11.43
CA LEU A 158 -8.91 8.14 -10.91
C LEU A 158 -9.55 8.97 -12.03
N ASN A 159 -8.76 9.40 -13.01
CA ASN A 159 -9.25 10.16 -14.15
C ASN A 159 -10.18 9.34 -15.05
N GLN A 160 -9.87 8.07 -15.29
CA GLN A 160 -10.73 7.16 -16.04
C GLN A 160 -12.06 6.89 -15.31
N LEU A 161 -12.01 6.65 -14.00
CA LEU A 161 -13.21 6.51 -13.19
C LEU A 161 -14.07 7.77 -13.25
N ARG A 162 -13.47 8.97 -13.11
CA ARG A 162 -14.18 10.26 -13.24
C ARG A 162 -14.85 10.40 -14.61
N SER A 163 -14.11 10.18 -15.68
CA SER A 163 -14.64 10.33 -17.05
C SER A 163 -15.73 9.31 -17.36
N THR A 164 -15.57 8.07 -16.90
CA THR A 164 -16.51 6.98 -17.17
C THR A 164 -17.81 7.13 -16.37
N LEU A 165 -17.71 7.61 -15.13
CA LEU A 165 -18.87 7.75 -14.23
C LEU A 165 -19.51 9.13 -14.27
N GLY A 166 -18.87 10.12 -14.94
CA GLY A 166 -19.36 11.49 -15.01
C GLY A 166 -19.35 12.23 -13.68
N LEU A 167 -18.44 11.85 -12.76
CA LEU A 167 -18.48 12.27 -11.36
C LEU A 167 -17.20 13.00 -10.95
N GLU A 168 -17.36 14.04 -10.12
CA GLU A 168 -16.25 14.59 -9.36
C GLU A 168 -15.98 13.70 -8.14
N PHE A 169 -14.89 12.93 -8.21
CA PHE A 169 -14.40 12.19 -7.04
C PHE A 169 -13.89 13.18 -6.00
N GLN A 170 -14.55 13.27 -4.86
CA GLN A 170 -13.92 13.86 -3.69
C GLN A 170 -12.75 12.94 -3.27
N GLN A 171 -11.56 13.49 -3.15
CA GLN A 171 -10.42 12.77 -2.57
C GLN A 171 -10.81 12.36 -1.15
N SER A 172 -11.21 11.10 -0.96
CA SER A 172 -11.35 10.57 0.39
C SER A 172 -9.96 10.50 0.99
N LYS A 173 -9.78 11.20 2.10
CA LYS A 173 -8.61 11.04 2.99
C LYS A 173 -8.41 9.53 3.16
N ALA A 174 -7.20 9.05 2.88
CA ALA A 174 -6.82 7.67 3.01
C ALA A 174 -7.32 7.10 4.34
N GLN A 175 -8.46 6.42 4.31
CA GLN A 175 -8.82 5.52 5.40
C GLN A 175 -7.87 4.34 5.23
N THR A 176 -7.10 4.07 6.26
CA THR A 176 -6.21 2.92 6.42
C THR A 176 -7.06 1.64 6.44
N THR A 177 -7.64 1.29 5.30
CA THR A 177 -8.31 0.01 5.11
C THR A 177 -7.22 -1.02 4.85
N GLN A 178 -7.11 -1.94 5.79
CA GLN A 178 -6.16 -3.05 5.80
C GLN A 178 -6.16 -3.80 4.47
N PRO A 179 -5.02 -3.95 3.79
CA PRO A 179 -4.90 -4.95 2.75
C PRO A 179 -5.01 -6.33 3.40
N ASP A 180 -5.98 -7.12 2.97
CA ASP A 180 -6.10 -8.52 3.39
C ASP A 180 -4.86 -9.28 2.91
N ALA A 181 -4.14 -9.89 3.87
CA ALA A 181 -2.88 -10.60 3.60
C ALA A 181 -3.08 -11.91 2.82
N SER A 182 -4.32 -12.25 2.45
CA SER A 182 -4.67 -13.47 1.72
C SER A 182 -4.49 -13.39 0.20
N ASP A 183 -4.29 -12.18 -0.37
CA ASP A 183 -4.32 -11.99 -1.84
C ASP A 183 -2.96 -11.66 -2.47
N VAL A 184 -1.84 -12.03 -1.83
CA VAL A 184 -0.56 -12.07 -2.55
C VAL A 184 -0.51 -13.41 -3.29
N GLY A 185 -1.29 -13.52 -4.36
CA GLY A 185 -1.22 -14.61 -5.31
C GLY A 185 0.18 -14.64 -5.93
N ILE A 186 0.94 -15.69 -5.58
CA ILE A 186 2.19 -16.05 -6.24
C ILE A 186 1.80 -16.68 -7.57
N GLY A 187 2.02 -15.97 -8.65
CA GLY A 187 2.03 -16.46 -10.00
C GLY A 187 3.39 -16.17 -10.61
#